data_9656cd412bad1c0786143fe4df55efc1
#
_entry.id   9656cd412bad1c0786143fe4df55efc1
#
_cell.length_a   1.000
_cell.length_b   1.000
_cell.length_c   1.000
_cell.angle_alpha   90.00
_cell.angle_beta   90.00
_cell.angle_gamma   90.00
#
_symmetry.space_group_name_H-M   'P 1'
#
loop_
_entity.id
_entity.type
_entity.pdbx_description
1 polymer ?
#
loop_
_entity_poly.entity_id
_entity_poly.type
_entity_poly.pdbx_seq_one_letter_code
_entity_poly.pdbx_strand_id
1 'polypeptide(L)'
;MFVATALALGAAVLHTAWNLRVKQSGDRWLALWGLFAAGGIIGLPYAVVATVSGDLGWSAWGWATASGAVHAFYIGRLARTYEVADFSVTYPIARGGGAMFAAIGGVLFLSDRLSTLSMIGILIVVSGLTLLAGHVDWNHVGPALVVGLLIGTYTVIDSKGSRSTVGSAYAMAIFVTGGVGTTIQGLARRRWSEMRASVPVMWKQYASTGLASLVTYWMVLLAVRRAPVGYVTALRESSVVLASFIGWRILKEGSGVRRIVASTTMVVGLVTLVVGR
;
A
#
# COMPACT_ATOMS: atom_id res chain seq x y z
N MET A 1 -14.45 16.13 -11.82
CA MET A 1 -13.73 14.99 -12.43
C MET A 1 -12.24 15.28 -12.59
N PHE A 2 -11.82 16.36 -13.31
CA PHE A 2 -10.39 16.66 -13.58
C PHE A 2 -9.50 16.66 -12.30
N VAL A 3 -9.92 17.39 -11.25
CA VAL A 3 -9.18 17.45 -9.97
C VAL A 3 -9.04 16.06 -9.33
N ALA A 4 -10.09 15.24 -9.34
CA ALA A 4 -10.03 13.88 -8.78
C ALA A 4 -9.06 12.99 -9.57
N THR A 5 -9.06 13.10 -10.91
CA THR A 5 -8.12 12.41 -11.79
C THR A 5 -6.68 12.80 -11.48
N ALA A 6 -6.40 14.11 -11.41
CA ALA A 6 -5.06 14.61 -11.12
C ALA A 6 -4.56 14.15 -9.73
N LEU A 7 -5.43 14.19 -8.71
CA LEU A 7 -5.11 13.70 -7.38
C LEU A 7 -4.83 12.19 -7.36
N ALA A 8 -5.65 11.38 -8.05
CA ALA A 8 -5.47 9.93 -8.09
C ALA A 8 -4.19 9.52 -8.83
N LEU A 9 -3.90 10.15 -9.97
CA LEU A 9 -2.65 9.89 -10.71
C LEU A 9 -1.42 10.41 -9.97
N GLY A 10 -1.51 11.61 -9.36
CA GLY A 10 -0.45 12.13 -8.51
C GLY A 10 -0.15 11.20 -7.32
N ALA A 11 -1.20 10.66 -6.68
CA ALA A 11 -1.05 9.67 -5.63
C ALA A 11 -0.38 8.38 -6.14
N ALA A 12 -0.71 7.91 -7.35
CA ALA A 12 -0.08 6.74 -7.97
C ALA A 12 1.43 6.97 -8.21
N VAL A 13 1.81 8.14 -8.72
CA VAL A 13 3.21 8.52 -8.94
C VAL A 13 3.98 8.60 -7.62
N LEU A 14 3.46 9.32 -6.61
CA LEU A 14 4.09 9.44 -5.31
C LEU A 14 4.23 8.06 -4.62
N HIS A 15 3.20 7.22 -4.75
CA HIS A 15 3.22 5.86 -4.19
C HIS A 15 4.34 5.01 -4.81
N THR A 16 4.51 5.08 -6.13
CA THR A 16 5.60 4.39 -6.82
C THR A 16 6.97 4.97 -6.45
N ALA A 17 7.08 6.31 -6.35
CA ALA A 17 8.33 7.00 -6.06
C ALA A 17 8.89 6.62 -4.67
N TRP A 18 8.08 6.68 -3.60
CA TRP A 18 8.58 6.30 -2.28
C TRP A 18 8.88 4.81 -2.17
N ASN A 19 8.10 3.92 -2.83
CA ASN A 19 8.41 2.49 -2.89
C ASN A 19 9.75 2.23 -3.60
N LEU A 20 10.01 2.91 -4.73
CA LEU A 20 11.30 2.83 -5.42
C LEU A 20 12.44 3.28 -4.49
N ARG A 21 12.25 4.38 -3.75
CA ARG A 21 13.26 4.86 -2.80
C ARG A 21 13.55 3.85 -1.70
N VAL A 22 12.52 3.18 -1.19
CA VAL A 22 12.67 2.07 -0.22
C VAL A 22 13.42 0.89 -0.87
N LYS A 23 13.05 0.50 -2.09
CA LYS A 23 13.73 -0.60 -2.81
C LYS A 23 15.24 -0.33 -2.99
N GLN A 24 15.61 0.92 -3.25
CA GLN A 24 17.00 1.35 -3.42
C GLN A 24 17.78 1.54 -2.12
N SER A 25 17.13 1.44 -0.96
CA SER A 25 17.80 1.59 0.35
C SER A 25 18.66 0.38 0.67
N GLY A 26 19.76 0.58 1.35
CA GLY A 26 20.64 -0.49 1.83
C GLY A 26 19.90 -1.42 2.79
N ASP A 27 19.29 -0.85 3.84
CA ASP A 27 18.38 -1.57 4.74
C ASP A 27 16.94 -1.15 4.48
N ARG A 28 16.19 -2.00 3.78
CA ARG A 28 14.80 -1.75 3.37
C ARG A 28 13.84 -1.76 4.56
N TRP A 29 14.14 -2.59 5.56
CA TRP A 29 13.31 -2.62 6.77
C TRP A 29 13.44 -1.32 7.57
N LEU A 30 14.67 -0.82 7.77
CA LEU A 30 14.88 0.48 8.42
C LEU A 30 14.24 1.62 7.62
N ALA A 31 14.31 1.59 6.28
CA ALA A 31 13.66 2.58 5.44
C ALA A 31 12.13 2.59 5.62
N LEU A 32 11.50 1.42 5.69
CA LEU A 32 10.06 1.28 5.93
C LEU A 32 9.66 1.64 7.37
N TRP A 33 10.46 1.21 8.38
CA TRP A 33 10.27 1.64 9.75
C TRP A 33 10.30 3.17 9.86
N GLY A 34 11.34 3.79 9.32
CA GLY A 34 11.51 5.24 9.36
C GLY A 34 10.40 5.99 8.63
N LEU A 35 9.87 5.45 7.53
CA LEU A 35 8.71 5.98 6.83
C LEU A 35 7.48 6.04 7.75
N PHE A 36 7.14 4.93 8.41
CA PHE A 36 5.99 4.87 9.32
C PHE A 36 6.23 5.70 10.58
N ALA A 37 7.42 5.66 11.17
CA ALA A 37 7.76 6.45 12.35
C ALA A 37 7.69 7.96 12.05
N ALA A 38 8.31 8.42 10.96
CA ALA A 38 8.25 9.82 10.55
C ALA A 38 6.82 10.23 10.16
N GLY A 39 6.11 9.41 9.40
CA GLY A 39 4.71 9.65 9.06
C GLY A 39 3.81 9.75 10.30
N GLY A 40 4.03 8.88 11.29
CA GLY A 40 3.33 8.91 12.57
C GLY A 40 3.62 10.18 13.35
N ILE A 41 4.88 10.61 13.45
CA ILE A 41 5.28 11.86 14.13
C ILE A 41 4.63 13.07 13.43
N ILE A 42 4.67 13.12 12.09
CA ILE A 42 4.07 14.22 11.30
C ILE A 42 2.55 14.23 11.46
N GLY A 43 1.89 13.06 11.47
CA GLY A 43 0.43 12.93 11.58
C GLY A 43 -0.10 13.09 13.01
N LEU A 44 0.75 12.91 14.04
CA LEU A 44 0.35 12.90 15.45
C LEU A 44 -0.40 14.18 15.90
N PRO A 45 0.07 15.39 15.58
CA PRO A 45 -0.64 16.61 16.02
C PRO A 45 -2.09 16.65 15.51
N TYR A 46 -2.30 16.30 14.24
CA TYR A 46 -3.66 16.25 13.69
C TYR A 46 -4.49 15.13 14.32
N ALA A 47 -3.92 13.94 14.53
CA ALA A 47 -4.63 12.84 15.19
C ALA A 47 -5.05 13.19 16.63
N VAL A 48 -4.19 13.91 17.39
CA VAL A 48 -4.51 14.40 18.74
C VAL A 48 -5.66 15.42 18.69
N VAL A 49 -5.57 16.42 17.82
CA VAL A 49 -6.63 17.43 17.66
C VAL A 49 -7.95 16.75 17.30
N ALA A 50 -7.95 15.84 16.32
CA ALA A 50 -9.14 15.11 15.90
C ALA A 50 -9.71 14.21 17.00
N THR A 51 -8.87 13.69 17.90
CA THR A 51 -9.34 12.90 19.05
C THR A 51 -10.01 13.80 20.08
N VAL A 52 -9.42 14.96 20.38
CA VAL A 52 -9.96 15.92 21.35
C VAL A 52 -11.26 16.55 20.83
N SER A 53 -11.35 16.83 19.52
CA SER A 53 -12.58 17.36 18.90
C SER A 53 -13.70 16.32 18.73
N GLY A 54 -13.41 15.05 18.98
CA GLY A 54 -14.37 13.95 18.79
C GLY A 54 -14.49 13.42 17.36
N ASP A 55 -13.71 13.97 16.42
CA ASP A 55 -13.68 13.52 15.03
C ASP A 55 -12.99 12.14 14.87
N LEU A 56 -12.18 11.73 15.85
CA LEU A 56 -11.49 10.45 15.91
C LEU A 56 -11.81 9.73 17.23
N GLY A 57 -12.87 8.93 17.21
CA GLY A 57 -13.34 8.20 18.40
C GLY A 57 -12.47 6.97 18.73
N TRP A 58 -12.63 6.44 19.96
CA TRP A 58 -11.87 5.28 20.44
C TRP A 58 -12.07 4.00 19.61
N SER A 59 -13.26 3.82 19.03
CA SER A 59 -13.50 2.71 18.09
C SER A 59 -12.59 2.80 16.86
N ALA A 60 -12.39 4.00 16.31
CA ALA A 60 -11.49 4.22 15.18
C ALA A 60 -10.02 3.95 15.57
N TRP A 61 -9.59 4.33 16.78
CA TRP A 61 -8.27 3.98 17.31
C TRP A 61 -8.09 2.47 17.45
N GLY A 62 -9.13 1.74 17.86
CA GLY A 62 -9.11 0.27 17.92
C GLY A 62 -8.85 -0.35 16.55
N TRP A 63 -9.57 0.10 15.51
CA TRP A 63 -9.34 -0.35 14.14
C TRP A 63 -7.97 0.06 13.59
N ALA A 64 -7.54 1.29 13.86
CA ALA A 64 -6.21 1.76 13.46
C ALA A 64 -5.10 0.96 14.13
N THR A 65 -5.27 0.54 15.40
CA THR A 65 -4.30 -0.32 16.10
C THR A 65 -4.24 -1.72 15.47
N ALA A 66 -5.38 -2.32 15.15
CA ALA A 66 -5.41 -3.60 14.43
C ALA A 66 -4.72 -3.48 13.06
N SER A 67 -5.01 -2.41 12.31
CA SER A 67 -4.34 -2.12 11.04
C SER A 67 -2.84 -1.90 11.23
N GLY A 68 -2.42 -1.13 12.24
CA GLY A 68 -1.01 -0.90 12.58
C GLY A 68 -0.24 -2.17 12.89
N ALA A 69 -0.87 -3.13 13.59
CA ALA A 69 -0.29 -4.44 13.83
C ALA A 69 -0.07 -5.21 12.51
N VAL A 70 -1.07 -5.23 11.61
CA VAL A 70 -0.92 -5.85 10.28
C VAL A 70 0.17 -5.14 9.47
N HIS A 71 0.24 -3.81 9.54
CA HIS A 71 1.30 -3.04 8.88
C HIS A 71 2.70 -3.40 9.38
N ALA A 72 2.88 -3.67 10.68
CA ALA A 72 4.16 -4.14 11.21
C ALA A 72 4.59 -5.48 10.57
N PHE A 73 3.67 -6.43 10.41
CA PHE A 73 3.94 -7.67 9.67
C PHE A 73 4.20 -7.41 8.18
N TYR A 74 3.37 -6.56 7.57
CA TYR A 74 3.47 -6.18 6.15
C TYR A 74 4.85 -5.61 5.81
N ILE A 75 5.36 -4.63 6.57
CA ILE A 75 6.66 -4.03 6.25
C ILE A 75 7.81 -5.01 6.41
N GLY A 76 7.74 -5.92 7.38
CA GLY A 76 8.74 -6.97 7.54
C GLY A 76 8.78 -7.93 6.35
N ARG A 77 7.61 -8.28 5.80
CA ARG A 77 7.51 -9.13 4.61
C ARG A 77 7.87 -8.38 3.34
N LEU A 78 7.42 -7.13 3.18
CA LEU A 78 7.74 -6.29 2.03
C LEU A 78 9.25 -6.04 1.91
N ALA A 79 9.93 -5.71 3.03
CA ALA A 79 11.37 -5.52 3.06
C ALA A 79 12.09 -6.77 2.54
N ARG A 80 11.73 -7.95 3.09
CA ARG A 80 12.31 -9.23 2.66
C ARG A 80 12.06 -9.51 1.19
N THR A 81 10.84 -9.25 0.71
CA THR A 81 10.50 -9.49 -0.69
C THR A 81 11.30 -8.57 -1.63
N TYR A 82 11.54 -7.32 -1.22
CA TYR A 82 12.39 -6.40 -1.99
C TYR A 82 13.89 -6.77 -1.97
N GLU A 83 14.34 -7.57 -1.00
CA GLU A 83 15.71 -8.08 -0.98
C GLU A 83 15.95 -9.17 -2.04
N VAL A 84 14.97 -10.07 -2.22
CA VAL A 84 15.14 -11.31 -2.97
C VAL A 84 14.53 -11.28 -4.37
N ALA A 85 13.69 -10.30 -4.70
CA ALA A 85 12.95 -10.27 -5.96
C ALA A 85 12.99 -8.90 -6.65
N ASP A 86 12.79 -8.92 -7.97
CA ASP A 86 12.70 -7.73 -8.81
C ASP A 86 11.52 -6.85 -8.43
N PHE A 87 11.70 -5.54 -8.49
CA PHE A 87 10.63 -4.56 -8.20
C PHE A 87 9.47 -4.67 -9.18
N SER A 88 9.77 -4.86 -10.47
CA SER A 88 8.78 -5.02 -11.55
C SER A 88 7.97 -6.33 -11.48
N VAL A 89 8.36 -7.26 -10.61
CA VAL A 89 7.61 -8.49 -10.30
C VAL A 89 6.88 -8.34 -8.97
N THR A 90 7.63 -8.00 -7.93
CA THR A 90 7.13 -7.91 -6.56
C THR A 90 5.98 -6.91 -6.41
N TYR A 91 6.20 -5.71 -6.94
CA TYR A 91 5.24 -4.62 -6.75
C TYR A 91 3.89 -4.91 -7.42
N PRO A 92 3.82 -5.33 -8.71
CA PRO A 92 2.57 -5.69 -9.33
C PRO A 92 1.85 -6.86 -8.65
N ILE A 93 2.57 -7.92 -8.26
CA ILE A 93 1.96 -9.08 -7.59
C ILE A 93 1.39 -8.68 -6.23
N ALA A 94 2.14 -7.92 -5.43
CA ALA A 94 1.68 -7.47 -4.13
C ALA A 94 0.46 -6.54 -4.25
N ARG A 95 0.46 -5.61 -5.21
CA ARG A 95 -0.64 -4.66 -5.43
C ARG A 95 -1.87 -5.32 -6.04
N GLY A 96 -1.70 -6.07 -7.15
CA GLY A 96 -2.80 -6.79 -7.80
C GLY A 96 -3.40 -7.85 -6.89
N GLY A 97 -2.56 -8.66 -6.23
CA GLY A 97 -2.98 -9.63 -5.21
C GLY A 97 -3.68 -8.95 -4.04
N GLY A 98 -3.16 -7.82 -3.55
CA GLY A 98 -3.77 -7.06 -2.46
C GLY A 98 -5.18 -6.58 -2.78
N ALA A 99 -5.41 -6.02 -3.96
CA ALA A 99 -6.73 -5.60 -4.39
C ALA A 99 -7.71 -6.80 -4.55
N MET A 100 -7.22 -7.90 -5.08
CA MET A 100 -8.00 -9.14 -5.18
C MET A 100 -8.38 -9.68 -3.79
N PHE A 101 -7.43 -9.79 -2.87
CA PHE A 101 -7.71 -10.25 -1.49
C PHE A 101 -8.62 -9.28 -0.73
N ALA A 102 -8.50 -7.96 -0.95
CA ALA A 102 -9.40 -6.97 -0.38
C ALA A 102 -10.84 -7.14 -0.90
N ALA A 103 -11.02 -7.43 -2.20
CA ALA A 103 -12.34 -7.69 -2.77
C ALA A 103 -12.97 -8.96 -2.18
N ILE A 104 -12.21 -10.06 -2.08
CA ILE A 104 -12.65 -11.31 -1.44
C ILE A 104 -13.00 -11.06 0.04
N GLY A 105 -12.12 -10.37 0.77
CA GLY A 105 -12.35 -10.02 2.17
C GLY A 105 -13.57 -9.11 2.38
N GLY A 106 -13.85 -8.21 1.43
CA GLY A 106 -15.05 -7.38 1.41
C GLY A 106 -16.33 -8.23 1.36
N VAL A 107 -16.35 -9.27 0.53
CA VAL A 107 -17.49 -10.23 0.48
C VAL A 107 -17.60 -11.00 1.78
N LEU A 108 -16.50 -11.54 2.30
CA LEU A 108 -16.51 -12.42 3.46
C LEU A 108 -16.83 -11.70 4.78
N PHE A 109 -16.32 -10.46 4.95
CA PHE A 109 -16.34 -9.77 6.25
C PHE A 109 -17.13 -8.46 6.26
N LEU A 110 -17.43 -7.87 5.10
CA LEU A 110 -18.14 -6.60 4.99
C LEU A 110 -19.52 -6.74 4.32
N SER A 111 -19.91 -7.98 3.97
CA SER A 111 -21.16 -8.31 3.26
C SER A 111 -21.27 -7.61 1.89
N ASP A 112 -20.14 -7.33 1.25
CA ASP A 112 -20.11 -6.79 -0.11
C ASP A 112 -20.65 -7.86 -1.09
N ARG A 113 -21.35 -7.42 -2.14
CA ARG A 113 -21.82 -8.32 -3.20
C ARG A 113 -20.98 -8.10 -4.45
N LEU A 114 -20.43 -9.18 -4.98
CA LEU A 114 -19.73 -9.13 -6.28
C LEU A 114 -20.72 -9.33 -7.42
N SER A 115 -20.74 -8.40 -8.37
CA SER A 115 -21.45 -8.59 -9.63
C SER A 115 -20.68 -9.55 -10.54
N THR A 116 -21.33 -10.02 -11.61
CA THR A 116 -20.68 -10.82 -12.65
C THR A 116 -19.45 -10.08 -13.25
N LEU A 117 -19.56 -8.76 -13.43
CA LEU A 117 -18.47 -7.95 -13.95
C LEU A 117 -17.28 -7.89 -12.98
N SER A 118 -17.55 -7.79 -11.66
CA SER A 118 -16.50 -7.87 -10.64
C SER A 118 -15.80 -9.24 -10.64
N MET A 119 -16.54 -10.33 -10.84
CA MET A 119 -15.95 -11.67 -10.95
C MET A 119 -15.05 -11.80 -12.19
N ILE A 120 -15.49 -11.27 -13.33
CA ILE A 120 -14.65 -11.19 -14.55
C ILE A 120 -13.37 -10.38 -14.26
N GLY A 121 -13.48 -9.26 -13.58
CA GLY A 121 -12.33 -8.44 -13.15
C GLY A 121 -11.32 -9.26 -12.34
N ILE A 122 -11.77 -10.05 -11.37
CA ILE A 122 -10.90 -10.95 -10.59
C ILE A 122 -10.18 -11.96 -11.50
N LEU A 123 -10.89 -12.59 -12.44
CA LEU A 123 -10.30 -13.54 -13.39
C LEU A 123 -9.21 -12.89 -14.25
N ILE A 124 -9.44 -11.66 -14.72
CA ILE A 124 -8.43 -10.89 -15.48
C ILE A 124 -7.21 -10.58 -14.60
N VAL A 125 -7.40 -10.19 -13.32
CA VAL A 125 -6.28 -9.99 -12.39
C VAL A 125 -5.47 -11.26 -12.21
N VAL A 126 -6.13 -12.39 -11.97
CA VAL A 126 -5.46 -13.71 -11.84
C VAL A 126 -4.69 -14.05 -13.11
N SER A 127 -5.26 -13.80 -14.30
CA SER A 127 -4.56 -14.00 -15.58
C SER A 127 -3.30 -13.13 -15.70
N GLY A 128 -3.36 -11.86 -15.31
CA GLY A 128 -2.19 -10.99 -15.25
C GLY A 128 -1.14 -11.46 -14.23
N LEU A 129 -1.57 -11.92 -13.06
CA LEU A 129 -0.67 -12.51 -12.05
C LEU A 129 0.02 -13.77 -12.58
N THR A 130 -0.71 -14.68 -13.22
CA THR A 130 -0.13 -15.92 -13.79
C THR A 130 0.82 -15.62 -14.96
N LEU A 131 0.47 -14.64 -15.81
CA LEU A 131 1.35 -14.19 -16.88
C LEU A 131 2.65 -13.60 -16.33
N LEU A 132 2.62 -12.88 -15.22
CA LEU A 132 3.81 -12.34 -14.58
C LEU A 132 4.62 -13.43 -13.86
N ALA A 133 3.95 -14.32 -13.11
CA ALA A 133 4.57 -15.37 -12.31
C ALA A 133 5.10 -16.56 -13.15
N GLY A 134 4.50 -16.86 -14.28
CA GLY A 134 4.74 -18.10 -15.04
C GLY A 134 6.17 -18.33 -15.55
N HIS A 135 7.10 -17.41 -15.34
CA HIS A 135 8.53 -17.53 -15.67
C HIS A 135 9.42 -16.99 -14.54
N VAL A 136 8.84 -16.82 -13.35
CA VAL A 136 9.54 -16.33 -12.17
C VAL A 136 9.54 -17.44 -11.14
N ASP A 137 10.66 -17.64 -10.46
CA ASP A 137 10.76 -18.61 -9.38
C ASP A 137 9.68 -18.36 -8.33
N TRP A 138 9.00 -19.43 -7.89
CA TRP A 138 8.01 -19.37 -6.82
C TRP A 138 8.56 -18.76 -5.53
N ASN A 139 9.86 -18.86 -5.29
CA ASN A 139 10.56 -18.19 -4.20
C ASN A 139 10.44 -16.65 -4.23
N HIS A 140 10.11 -16.06 -5.38
CA HIS A 140 9.85 -14.62 -5.53
C HIS A 140 8.36 -14.30 -5.54
N VAL A 141 7.55 -15.17 -6.15
CA VAL A 141 6.09 -14.99 -6.26
C VAL A 141 5.39 -15.18 -4.92
N GLY A 142 5.72 -16.26 -4.21
CA GLY A 142 5.10 -16.60 -2.92
C GLY A 142 5.19 -15.47 -1.90
N PRO A 143 6.39 -14.93 -1.59
CA PRO A 143 6.54 -13.78 -0.71
C PRO A 143 5.73 -12.55 -1.14
N ALA A 144 5.66 -12.25 -2.45
CA ALA A 144 4.88 -11.13 -2.97
C ALA A 144 3.37 -11.34 -2.78
N LEU A 145 2.87 -12.57 -2.93
CA LEU A 145 1.47 -12.90 -2.62
C LEU A 145 1.15 -12.77 -1.13
N VAL A 146 2.08 -13.15 -0.24
CA VAL A 146 1.90 -12.93 1.21
C VAL A 146 1.81 -11.44 1.52
N VAL A 147 2.63 -10.61 0.87
CA VAL A 147 2.51 -9.15 0.97
C VAL A 147 1.14 -8.69 0.48
N GLY A 148 0.65 -9.22 -0.65
CA GLY A 148 -0.68 -8.95 -1.17
C GLY A 148 -1.79 -9.33 -0.18
N LEU A 149 -1.71 -10.50 0.46
CA LEU A 149 -2.66 -10.93 1.48
C LEU A 149 -2.71 -9.95 2.66
N LEU A 150 -1.55 -9.48 3.14
CA LEU A 150 -1.48 -8.49 4.21
C LEU A 150 -2.06 -7.15 3.77
N ILE A 151 -1.83 -6.73 2.51
CA ILE A 151 -2.47 -5.54 1.92
C ILE A 151 -4.00 -5.70 1.94
N GLY A 152 -4.52 -6.83 1.47
CA GLY A 152 -5.96 -7.13 1.50
C GLY A 152 -6.52 -7.07 2.92
N THR A 153 -5.81 -7.67 3.88
CA THR A 153 -6.22 -7.74 5.28
C THR A 153 -6.32 -6.34 5.91
N TYR A 154 -5.26 -5.52 5.85
CA TYR A 154 -5.37 -4.18 6.42
C TYR A 154 -6.38 -3.31 5.66
N THR A 155 -6.56 -3.50 4.35
CA THR A 155 -7.56 -2.77 3.58
C THR A 155 -8.98 -3.04 4.05
N VAL A 156 -9.31 -4.29 4.40
CA VAL A 156 -10.61 -4.66 4.98
C VAL A 156 -10.79 -4.02 6.36
N ILE A 157 -9.76 -4.09 7.21
CA ILE A 157 -9.75 -3.45 8.54
C ILE A 157 -9.95 -1.93 8.41
N ASP A 158 -9.21 -1.29 7.52
CA ASP A 158 -9.26 0.16 7.29
C ASP A 158 -10.60 0.60 6.69
N SER A 159 -11.19 -0.22 5.82
CA SER A 159 -12.54 0.02 5.31
C SER A 159 -13.58 0.04 6.43
N LYS A 160 -13.45 -0.85 7.41
CA LYS A 160 -14.31 -0.86 8.59
C LYS A 160 -14.04 0.35 9.50
N GLY A 161 -12.76 0.61 9.79
CA GLY A 161 -12.34 1.70 10.67
C GLY A 161 -12.68 3.09 10.12
N SER A 162 -12.48 3.34 8.83
CA SER A 162 -12.75 4.62 8.18
C SER A 162 -14.23 4.99 8.16
N ARG A 163 -15.13 4.01 8.27
CA ARG A 163 -16.58 4.24 8.38
C ARG A 163 -17.00 4.73 9.76
N SER A 164 -16.14 4.61 10.77
CA SER A 164 -16.43 5.01 12.16
C SER A 164 -15.94 6.42 12.51
N THR A 165 -15.37 7.17 11.56
CA THR A 165 -14.76 8.47 11.80
C THR A 165 -14.65 9.35 10.54
N VAL A 166 -14.18 10.58 10.72
CA VAL A 166 -13.83 11.46 9.59
C VAL A 166 -12.55 10.95 8.92
N GLY A 167 -12.63 10.58 7.64
CA GLY A 167 -11.63 9.79 6.92
C GLY A 167 -10.19 10.32 6.96
N SER A 168 -9.96 11.65 7.03
CA SER A 168 -8.61 12.22 7.13
C SER A 168 -7.94 11.93 8.48
N ALA A 169 -8.72 11.96 9.58
CA ALA A 169 -8.23 11.68 10.92
C ALA A 169 -7.81 10.20 11.07
N TYR A 170 -8.60 9.28 10.49
CA TYR A 170 -8.28 7.87 10.48
C TYR A 170 -6.94 7.57 9.80
N ALA A 171 -6.64 8.26 8.69
CA ALA A 171 -5.36 8.11 8.02
C ALA A 171 -4.18 8.42 8.93
N MET A 172 -4.25 9.51 9.69
CA MET A 172 -3.19 9.88 10.62
C MET A 172 -3.04 8.83 11.75
N ALA A 173 -4.16 8.33 12.27
CA ALA A 173 -4.16 7.28 13.29
C ALA A 173 -3.44 6.00 12.79
N ILE A 174 -3.63 5.59 11.52
CA ILE A 174 -2.92 4.45 10.93
C ILE A 174 -1.40 4.67 10.93
N PHE A 175 -0.93 5.86 10.55
CA PHE A 175 0.51 6.14 10.57
C PHE A 175 1.07 6.18 11.99
N VAL A 176 0.33 6.72 12.96
CA VAL A 176 0.73 6.70 14.38
C VAL A 176 0.83 5.27 14.88
N THR A 177 -0.22 4.46 14.71
CA THR A 177 -0.24 3.07 15.19
C THR A 177 0.72 2.17 14.42
N GLY A 178 0.87 2.38 13.11
CA GLY A 178 1.85 1.70 12.27
C GLY A 178 3.29 2.05 12.69
N GLY A 179 3.57 3.31 13.00
CA GLY A 179 4.87 3.76 13.54
C GLY A 179 5.19 3.10 14.89
N VAL A 180 4.21 3.04 15.79
CA VAL A 180 4.33 2.34 17.07
C VAL A 180 4.53 0.83 16.84
N GLY A 181 3.69 0.19 16.03
CA GLY A 181 3.75 -1.25 15.77
C GLY A 181 5.08 -1.69 15.14
N THR A 182 5.58 -0.91 14.16
CA THR A 182 6.87 -1.20 13.53
C THR A 182 8.05 -0.95 14.48
N THR A 183 7.95 0.02 15.37
CA THR A 183 8.96 0.26 16.42
C THR A 183 8.98 -0.89 17.40
N ILE A 184 7.82 -1.36 17.88
CA ILE A 184 7.72 -2.55 18.74
C ILE A 184 8.32 -3.77 18.04
N GLN A 185 8.04 -3.97 16.75
CA GLN A 185 8.64 -5.05 15.97
C GLN A 185 10.17 -4.96 15.92
N GLY A 186 10.72 -3.75 15.76
CA GLY A 186 12.17 -3.52 15.76
C GLY A 186 12.79 -3.84 17.10
N LEU A 187 12.14 -3.42 18.20
CA LEU A 187 12.57 -3.76 19.57
C LEU A 187 12.54 -5.26 19.81
N ALA A 188 11.46 -5.95 19.43
CA ALA A 188 11.32 -7.40 19.55
C ALA A 188 12.39 -8.16 18.74
N ARG A 189 12.86 -7.60 17.63
CA ARG A 189 13.97 -8.13 16.82
C ARG A 189 15.35 -7.68 17.30
N ARG A 190 15.44 -7.00 18.44
CA ARG A 190 16.68 -6.48 19.03
C ARG A 190 17.44 -5.50 18.13
N ARG A 191 16.73 -4.78 17.25
CA ARG A 191 17.31 -3.84 16.27
C ARG A 191 17.39 -2.38 16.79
N TRP A 192 17.21 -2.15 18.09
CA TRP A 192 17.19 -0.80 18.66
C TRP A 192 18.45 0.02 18.36
N SER A 193 19.64 -0.59 18.46
CA SER A 193 20.92 0.07 18.15
C SER A 193 20.98 0.53 16.69
N GLU A 194 20.54 -0.31 15.75
CA GLU A 194 20.50 0.01 14.33
C GLU A 194 19.46 1.11 14.03
N MET A 195 18.27 1.01 14.62
CA MET A 195 17.22 2.03 14.49
C MET A 195 17.74 3.39 14.97
N ARG A 196 18.32 3.45 16.16
CA ARG A 196 18.89 4.68 16.73
C ARG A 196 20.04 5.24 15.87
N ALA A 197 20.95 4.39 15.44
CA ALA A 197 22.10 4.78 14.62
C ALA A 197 21.67 5.26 13.21
N SER A 198 20.58 4.75 12.67
CA SER A 198 20.09 5.12 11.36
C SER A 198 19.43 6.51 11.31
N VAL A 199 18.87 7.00 12.41
CA VAL A 199 18.13 8.28 12.44
C VAL A 199 18.98 9.44 11.96
N PRO A 200 20.19 9.75 12.49
CA PRO A 200 20.97 10.89 12.05
C PRO A 200 21.43 10.78 10.58
N VAL A 201 21.57 9.57 10.05
CA VAL A 201 22.01 9.31 8.67
C VAL A 201 20.84 9.35 7.69
N MET A 202 19.71 8.78 8.05
CA MET A 202 18.58 8.55 7.13
C MET A 202 17.37 9.48 7.39
N TRP A 203 17.44 10.43 8.31
CA TRP A 203 16.29 11.26 8.69
C TRP A 203 15.62 11.97 7.50
N LYS A 204 16.42 12.46 6.52
CA LYS A 204 15.88 13.10 5.30
C LYS A 204 15.07 12.11 4.46
N GLN A 205 15.53 10.88 4.35
CA GLN A 205 14.79 9.82 3.66
C GLN A 205 13.52 9.48 4.43
N TYR A 206 13.59 9.29 5.75
CA TYR A 206 12.43 8.99 6.59
C TYR A 206 11.38 10.08 6.52
N ALA A 207 11.78 11.34 6.67
CA ALA A 207 10.87 12.48 6.58
C ALA A 207 10.25 12.59 5.19
N SER A 208 11.04 12.50 4.12
CA SER A 208 10.54 12.63 2.75
C SER A 208 9.62 11.48 2.34
N THR A 209 9.97 10.22 2.66
CA THR A 209 9.13 9.06 2.33
C THR A 209 7.89 9.00 3.23
N GLY A 210 8.00 9.35 4.51
CA GLY A 210 6.89 9.46 5.43
C GLY A 210 5.88 10.53 5.00
N LEU A 211 6.38 11.73 4.68
CA LEU A 211 5.55 12.81 4.15
C LEU A 211 4.91 12.43 2.80
N ALA A 212 5.69 11.86 1.88
CA ALA A 212 5.16 11.42 0.59
C ALA A 212 4.05 10.37 0.74
N SER A 213 4.20 9.44 1.69
CA SER A 213 3.19 8.43 1.98
C SER A 213 1.92 9.05 2.59
N LEU A 214 2.06 9.99 3.54
CA LEU A 214 0.93 10.76 4.08
C LEU A 214 0.21 11.56 3.01
N VAL A 215 0.95 12.31 2.18
CA VAL A 215 0.39 13.12 1.10
C VAL A 215 -0.30 12.22 0.07
N THR A 216 0.29 11.09 -0.28
CA THR A 216 -0.33 10.08 -1.14
C THR A 216 -1.71 9.69 -0.61
N TYR A 217 -1.78 9.36 0.67
CA TYR A 217 -3.04 8.93 1.28
C TYR A 217 -4.06 10.08 1.35
N TRP A 218 -3.62 11.28 1.68
CA TRP A 218 -4.46 12.47 1.70
C TRP A 218 -5.03 12.83 0.31
N MET A 219 -4.19 12.76 -0.75
CA MET A 219 -4.66 12.96 -2.12
C MET A 219 -5.76 11.98 -2.51
N VAL A 220 -5.64 10.72 -2.10
CA VAL A 220 -6.68 9.71 -2.31
C VAL A 220 -7.98 10.10 -1.62
N LEU A 221 -7.92 10.50 -0.36
CA LEU A 221 -9.11 10.92 0.40
C LEU A 221 -9.77 12.16 -0.23
N LEU A 222 -8.98 13.11 -0.72
CA LEU A 222 -9.51 14.27 -1.45
C LEU A 222 -10.13 13.88 -2.80
N ALA A 223 -9.58 12.90 -3.48
CA ALA A 223 -10.09 12.42 -4.77
C ALA A 223 -11.45 11.71 -4.59
N VAL A 224 -11.60 10.81 -3.61
CA VAL A 224 -12.85 10.08 -3.37
C VAL A 224 -14.00 10.96 -2.89
N ARG A 225 -13.71 12.16 -2.38
CA ARG A 225 -14.74 13.18 -2.10
C ARG A 225 -15.29 13.86 -3.37
N ARG A 226 -14.62 13.73 -4.51
CA ARG A 226 -14.90 14.44 -5.76
C ARG A 226 -15.28 13.54 -6.91
N ALA A 227 -15.08 12.23 -6.76
CA ALA A 227 -15.36 11.22 -7.79
C ALA A 227 -15.68 9.87 -7.15
N PRO A 228 -16.37 8.97 -7.85
CA PRO A 228 -16.66 7.62 -7.36
C PRO A 228 -15.40 6.91 -6.89
N VAL A 229 -15.47 6.22 -5.75
CA VAL A 229 -14.35 5.50 -5.13
C VAL A 229 -13.70 4.53 -6.13
N GLY A 230 -14.54 3.82 -6.90
CA GLY A 230 -14.08 2.90 -7.94
C GLY A 230 -13.20 3.56 -8.99
N TYR A 231 -13.59 4.72 -9.49
CA TYR A 231 -12.82 5.50 -10.45
C TYR A 231 -11.44 5.90 -9.89
N VAL A 232 -11.41 6.40 -8.66
CA VAL A 232 -10.16 6.82 -8.00
C VAL A 232 -9.24 5.62 -7.76
N THR A 233 -9.79 4.49 -7.30
CA THR A 233 -9.03 3.25 -7.05
C THR A 233 -8.44 2.72 -8.36
N ALA A 234 -9.24 2.66 -9.43
CA ALA A 234 -8.78 2.22 -10.75
C ALA A 234 -7.59 3.05 -11.26
N LEU A 235 -7.69 4.39 -11.15
CA LEU A 235 -6.59 5.28 -11.54
C LEU A 235 -5.31 5.08 -10.69
N ARG A 236 -5.46 4.82 -9.41
CA ARG A 236 -4.30 4.54 -8.52
C ARG A 236 -3.56 3.27 -8.92
N GLU A 237 -4.23 2.27 -9.41
CA GLU A 237 -3.59 1.02 -9.82
C GLU A 237 -2.71 1.19 -11.08
N SER A 238 -2.78 2.33 -11.78
CA SER A 238 -1.79 2.70 -12.80
C SER A 238 -0.34 2.72 -12.26
N SER A 239 -0.17 2.87 -10.94
CA SER A 239 1.12 2.72 -10.25
C SER A 239 1.79 1.36 -10.52
N VAL A 240 1.02 0.32 -10.77
CA VAL A 240 1.52 -1.03 -11.07
C VAL A 240 2.25 -1.06 -12.43
N VAL A 241 1.66 -0.43 -13.44
CA VAL A 241 2.30 -0.32 -14.77
C VAL A 241 3.53 0.57 -14.69
N LEU A 242 3.44 1.69 -13.96
CA LEU A 242 4.56 2.60 -13.75
C LEU A 242 5.73 1.91 -13.04
N ALA A 243 5.45 1.11 -12.02
CA ALA A 243 6.48 0.34 -11.31
C ALA A 243 7.17 -0.70 -12.22
N SER A 244 6.39 -1.39 -13.08
CA SER A 244 6.93 -2.34 -14.06
C SER A 244 7.83 -1.65 -15.09
N PHE A 245 7.43 -0.46 -15.56
CA PHE A 245 8.22 0.35 -16.47
C PHE A 245 9.53 0.84 -15.81
N ILE A 246 9.47 1.31 -14.57
CA ILE A 246 10.63 1.75 -13.78
C ILE A 246 11.60 0.57 -13.55
N GLY A 247 11.09 -0.58 -13.14
CA GLY A 247 11.88 -1.80 -12.95
C GLY A 247 12.65 -2.16 -14.21
N TRP A 248 11.96 -2.14 -15.37
CA TRP A 248 12.58 -2.44 -16.65
C TRP A 248 13.62 -1.37 -17.08
N ARG A 249 13.23 -0.08 -17.11
CA ARG A 249 14.06 0.99 -17.72
C ARG A 249 15.12 1.55 -16.77
N ILE A 250 14.82 1.66 -15.49
CA ILE A 250 15.68 2.33 -14.49
C ILE A 250 16.51 1.31 -13.72
N LEU A 251 15.86 0.24 -13.22
CA LEU A 251 16.55 -0.81 -12.46
C LEU A 251 17.18 -1.87 -13.37
N LYS A 252 16.93 -1.80 -14.69
CA LYS A 252 17.46 -2.72 -15.72
C LYS A 252 17.09 -4.20 -15.45
N GLU A 253 15.92 -4.43 -14.86
CA GLU A 253 15.37 -5.75 -14.62
C GLU A 253 14.93 -6.41 -15.95
N GLY A 254 15.10 -7.71 -16.10
CA GLY A 254 14.84 -8.43 -17.35
C GLY A 254 13.35 -8.51 -17.74
N SER A 255 13.06 -8.97 -18.98
CA SER A 255 11.71 -9.29 -19.50
C SER A 255 10.71 -8.14 -19.49
N GLY A 256 11.14 -6.91 -19.79
CA GLY A 256 10.37 -5.68 -19.62
C GLY A 256 9.01 -5.66 -20.34
N VAL A 257 8.93 -6.05 -21.61
CA VAL A 257 7.67 -6.03 -22.38
C VAL A 257 6.62 -6.94 -21.74
N ARG A 258 7.00 -8.16 -21.38
CA ARG A 258 6.09 -9.11 -20.74
C ARG A 258 5.58 -8.59 -19.39
N ARG A 259 6.46 -7.99 -18.57
CA ARG A 259 6.10 -7.40 -17.28
C ARG A 259 5.12 -6.25 -17.45
N ILE A 260 5.30 -5.41 -18.46
CA ILE A 260 4.37 -4.33 -18.79
C ILE A 260 3.02 -4.90 -19.23
N VAL A 261 3.00 -5.90 -20.14
CA VAL A 261 1.76 -6.55 -20.59
C VAL A 261 1.01 -7.16 -19.41
N ALA A 262 1.69 -7.95 -18.57
CA ALA A 262 1.10 -8.56 -17.39
C ALA A 262 0.53 -7.52 -16.41
N SER A 263 1.28 -6.46 -16.14
CA SER A 263 0.85 -5.38 -15.24
C SER A 263 -0.34 -4.60 -15.81
N THR A 264 -0.35 -4.36 -17.12
CA THR A 264 -1.50 -3.73 -17.81
C THR A 264 -2.73 -4.62 -17.73
N THR A 265 -2.58 -5.94 -17.94
CA THR A 265 -3.68 -6.91 -17.78
C THR A 265 -4.24 -6.86 -16.36
N MET A 266 -3.38 -6.84 -15.32
CA MET A 266 -3.84 -6.69 -13.94
C MET A 266 -4.60 -5.38 -13.71
N VAL A 267 -4.11 -4.26 -14.24
CA VAL A 267 -4.81 -2.97 -14.12
C VAL A 267 -6.18 -3.00 -14.81
N VAL A 268 -6.28 -3.58 -15.99
CA VAL A 268 -7.57 -3.77 -16.67
C VAL A 268 -8.52 -4.60 -15.82
N GLY A 269 -8.04 -5.71 -15.23
CA GLY A 269 -8.83 -6.52 -14.32
C GLY A 269 -9.29 -5.76 -13.07
N LEU A 270 -8.41 -4.96 -12.46
CA LEU A 270 -8.74 -4.13 -11.29
C LEU A 270 -9.78 -3.05 -11.63
N VAL A 271 -9.65 -2.41 -12.80
CA VAL A 271 -10.66 -1.46 -13.31
C VAL A 271 -12.01 -2.16 -13.48
N THR A 272 -12.02 -3.32 -14.15
CA THR A 272 -13.25 -4.12 -14.37
C THR A 272 -13.90 -4.53 -13.06
N LEU A 273 -13.10 -5.00 -12.07
CA LEU A 273 -13.58 -5.36 -10.74
C LEU A 273 -14.24 -4.18 -10.03
N VAL A 274 -13.65 -3.00 -10.13
CA VAL A 274 -14.13 -1.81 -9.41
C VAL A 274 -15.37 -1.20 -10.09
N VAL A 275 -15.42 -1.20 -11.42
CA VAL A 275 -16.59 -0.70 -12.18
C VAL A 275 -17.80 -1.64 -12.02
N GLY A 276 -17.55 -2.92 -11.76
CA GLY A 276 -18.58 -3.93 -11.55
C GLY A 276 -19.22 -3.93 -10.15
N ARG A 277 -18.78 -3.11 -9.22
CA ARG A 277 -19.30 -3.04 -7.83
C ARG A 277 -20.62 -2.31 -7.71
#